data_ac9d67cfb07d0094ad7923637d949117
#
_entry.id   ac9d67cfb07d0094ad7923637d949117
#
_cell.length_a   1.000
_cell.length_b   1.000
_cell.length_c   1.000
_cell.angle_alpha   90.00
_cell.angle_beta   90.00
_cell.angle_gamma   90.00
#
_symmetry.space_group_name_H-M   'P 1'
#
loop_
_entity.id
_entity.type
_entity.pdbx_description
1 polymer ?
#
loop_
_entity_poly.entity_id
_entity_poly.type
_entity_poly.pdbx_seq_one_letter_code
_entity_poly.pdbx_strand_id
1 'polypeptide(L)'
;PGAWTVSSILALGLGTLVVLHIALVQRDFSRQLAADLPKNAPTAFLLDVQPDQWSGVAALLAAEGATRVDSVPVVTARLTAIDGTDTATLAARAKGDPRRQRWALTREQRLTYLATLPPDNRVVEGALWSDPSAAEVSLEKEFAERIGARVGSLLDFDVQGVPLRLRVTSLRTVDWRTFGINFFLVVEPGVLEKAPQLRLAAARLPKEREGRVQ
;
A
#
# COMPACT_ATOMS: atom_id res chain seq x y z
N PRO A 1 -29.86 -12.30 -57.64
CA PRO A 1 -30.53 -12.30 -56.33
C PRO A 1 -29.66 -12.90 -55.22
N GLY A 2 -28.79 -13.93 -55.49
CA GLY A 2 -28.03 -14.64 -54.46
C GLY A 2 -26.92 -13.85 -53.76
N ALA A 3 -26.27 -12.93 -54.47
CA ALA A 3 -25.15 -12.17 -53.88
C ALA A 3 -25.58 -11.25 -52.72
N TRP A 4 -26.73 -10.63 -52.83
CA TRP A 4 -27.28 -9.76 -51.77
C TRP A 4 -27.66 -10.56 -50.53
N THR A 5 -28.20 -11.76 -50.69
CA THR A 5 -28.58 -12.63 -49.59
C THR A 5 -27.32 -13.12 -48.82
N VAL A 6 -26.27 -13.48 -49.53
CA VAL A 6 -25.01 -13.91 -48.92
C VAL A 6 -24.38 -12.75 -48.16
N SER A 7 -24.31 -11.55 -48.72
CA SER A 7 -23.78 -10.37 -48.06
C SER A 7 -24.56 -10.03 -46.79
N SER A 8 -25.88 -10.13 -46.81
CA SER A 8 -26.74 -9.86 -45.63
C SER A 8 -26.52 -10.91 -44.53
N ILE A 9 -26.37 -12.19 -44.90
CA ILE A 9 -26.09 -13.26 -43.92
C ILE A 9 -24.71 -13.08 -43.29
N LEU A 10 -23.70 -12.74 -44.10
CA LEU A 10 -22.35 -12.47 -43.61
C LEU A 10 -22.32 -11.26 -42.68
N ALA A 11 -22.98 -10.17 -43.04
CA ALA A 11 -23.05 -8.96 -42.22
C ALA A 11 -23.75 -9.23 -40.88
N LEU A 12 -24.89 -9.95 -40.91
CA LEU A 12 -25.63 -10.31 -39.70
C LEU A 12 -24.79 -11.29 -38.82
N GLY A 13 -24.19 -12.28 -39.45
CA GLY A 13 -23.32 -13.25 -38.77
C GLY A 13 -22.11 -12.59 -38.10
N LEU A 14 -21.43 -11.69 -38.83
CA LEU A 14 -20.31 -10.94 -38.29
C LEU A 14 -20.73 -10.00 -37.14
N GLY A 15 -21.85 -9.30 -37.32
CA GLY A 15 -22.40 -8.43 -36.27
C GLY A 15 -22.75 -9.20 -35.00
N THR A 16 -23.42 -10.35 -35.15
CA THR A 16 -23.75 -11.23 -34.02
C THR A 16 -22.49 -11.77 -33.34
N LEU A 17 -21.49 -12.17 -34.13
CA LEU A 17 -20.21 -12.66 -33.61
C LEU A 17 -19.49 -11.59 -32.76
N VAL A 18 -19.46 -10.35 -33.25
CA VAL A 18 -18.81 -9.24 -32.50
C VAL A 18 -19.56 -8.96 -31.22
N VAL A 19 -20.89 -8.89 -31.23
CA VAL A 19 -21.70 -8.66 -30.04
C VAL A 19 -21.50 -9.79 -29.01
N LEU A 20 -21.51 -11.04 -29.49
CA LEU A 20 -21.29 -12.19 -28.62
C LEU A 20 -19.87 -12.18 -28.01
N HIS A 21 -18.87 -11.84 -28.81
CA HIS A 21 -17.50 -11.75 -28.32
C HIS A 21 -17.36 -10.67 -27.24
N ILE A 22 -17.93 -9.49 -27.45
CA ILE A 22 -17.92 -8.41 -26.45
C ILE A 22 -18.63 -8.88 -25.16
N ALA A 23 -19.77 -9.53 -25.28
CA ALA A 23 -20.53 -10.02 -24.12
C ALA A 23 -19.74 -11.09 -23.33
N LEU A 24 -19.04 -12.00 -24.01
CA LEU A 24 -18.18 -13.01 -23.38
C LEU A 24 -16.99 -12.36 -22.67
N VAL A 25 -16.29 -11.43 -23.32
CA VAL A 25 -15.17 -10.70 -22.72
C VAL A 25 -15.63 -9.92 -21.47
N GLN A 26 -16.75 -9.22 -21.58
CA GLN A 26 -17.31 -8.49 -20.44
C GLN A 26 -17.68 -9.41 -19.29
N ARG A 27 -18.28 -10.56 -19.58
CA ARG A 27 -18.63 -11.57 -18.57
C ARG A 27 -17.40 -12.16 -17.89
N ASP A 28 -16.39 -12.53 -18.68
CA ASP A 28 -15.16 -13.12 -18.13
C ASP A 28 -14.36 -12.10 -17.32
N PHE A 29 -14.28 -10.85 -17.79
CA PHE A 29 -13.65 -9.76 -17.03
C PHE A 29 -14.36 -9.49 -15.71
N SER A 30 -15.70 -9.43 -15.72
CA SER A 30 -16.49 -9.25 -14.50
C SER A 30 -16.33 -10.41 -13.51
N ARG A 31 -16.21 -11.64 -14.02
CA ARG A 31 -15.95 -12.83 -13.18
C ARG A 31 -14.55 -12.81 -12.59
N GLN A 32 -13.53 -12.45 -13.37
CA GLN A 32 -12.16 -12.34 -12.88
C GLN A 32 -12.05 -11.25 -11.80
N LEU A 33 -12.61 -10.06 -12.03
CA LEU A 33 -12.65 -9.01 -11.02
C LEU A 33 -13.33 -9.47 -9.72
N ALA A 34 -14.46 -10.18 -9.83
CA ALA A 34 -15.18 -10.69 -8.65
C ALA A 34 -14.42 -11.83 -7.94
N ALA A 35 -13.64 -12.63 -8.66
CA ALA A 35 -12.84 -13.71 -8.11
C ALA A 35 -11.55 -13.23 -7.45
N ASP A 36 -10.95 -12.15 -7.98
CA ASP A 36 -9.70 -11.58 -7.49
C ASP A 36 -9.89 -10.70 -6.25
N LEU A 37 -11.12 -10.24 -5.97
CA LEU A 37 -11.41 -9.50 -4.75
C LEU A 37 -11.50 -10.47 -3.56
N PRO A 38 -10.62 -10.33 -2.55
CA PRO A 38 -10.70 -11.14 -1.35
C PRO A 38 -12.07 -10.97 -0.70
N LYS A 39 -12.70 -12.08 -0.30
CA LYS A 39 -14.02 -12.04 0.36
C LYS A 39 -14.05 -11.15 1.61
N ASN A 40 -12.88 -10.88 2.18
CA ASN A 40 -12.68 -10.06 3.38
C ASN A 40 -12.04 -8.70 3.08
N ALA A 41 -12.01 -8.24 1.81
CA ALA A 41 -11.50 -6.92 1.50
C ALA A 41 -12.27 -5.83 2.27
N PRO A 42 -11.58 -4.80 2.76
CA PRO A 42 -12.23 -3.62 3.34
C PRO A 42 -13.16 -2.95 2.32
N THR A 43 -14.27 -2.39 2.78
CA THR A 43 -15.19 -1.63 1.92
C THR A 43 -15.06 -0.12 2.12
N ALA A 44 -14.40 0.30 3.19
CA ALA A 44 -14.13 1.70 3.48
C ALA A 44 -12.69 1.88 3.96
N PHE A 45 -12.05 2.96 3.48
CA PHE A 45 -10.76 3.43 3.97
C PHE A 45 -10.91 4.84 4.50
N LEU A 46 -10.45 5.06 5.73
CA LEU A 46 -10.43 6.35 6.37
C LEU A 46 -8.99 6.81 6.44
N LEU A 47 -8.74 7.96 5.84
CA LEU A 47 -7.40 8.56 5.73
C LEU A 47 -7.33 9.75 6.68
N ASP A 48 -6.12 10.01 7.19
CA ASP A 48 -5.79 11.24 7.94
C ASP A 48 -6.66 11.48 9.17
N VAL A 49 -7.16 10.41 9.82
CA VAL A 49 -7.92 10.50 11.07
C VAL A 49 -6.99 10.98 12.20
N GLN A 50 -7.36 12.06 12.88
CA GLN A 50 -6.57 12.55 13.99
C GLN A 50 -6.64 11.60 15.20
N PRO A 51 -5.57 11.49 16.02
CA PRO A 51 -5.56 10.59 17.17
C PRO A 51 -6.72 10.81 18.15
N ASP A 52 -7.12 12.06 18.38
CA ASP A 52 -8.24 12.44 19.25
C ASP A 52 -9.62 12.10 18.67
N GLN A 53 -9.74 12.03 17.35
CA GLN A 53 -10.97 11.64 16.64
C GLN A 53 -11.17 10.13 16.61
N TRP A 54 -10.11 9.35 16.79
CA TRP A 54 -10.14 7.91 16.56
C TRP A 54 -11.19 7.18 17.41
N SER A 55 -11.34 7.55 18.68
CA SER A 55 -12.33 6.91 19.56
C SER A 55 -13.77 7.08 19.04
N GLY A 56 -14.10 8.28 18.54
CA GLY A 56 -15.41 8.58 17.95
C GLY A 56 -15.61 7.84 16.63
N VAL A 57 -14.59 7.82 15.77
CA VAL A 57 -14.62 7.09 14.50
C VAL A 57 -14.81 5.60 14.73
N ALA A 58 -14.06 5.00 15.66
CA ALA A 58 -14.18 3.58 15.98
C ALA A 58 -15.58 3.23 16.52
N ALA A 59 -16.14 4.08 17.38
CA ALA A 59 -17.51 3.92 17.89
C ALA A 59 -18.56 4.00 16.77
N LEU A 60 -18.41 4.95 15.84
CA LEU A 60 -19.29 5.08 14.67
C LEU A 60 -19.22 3.84 13.78
N LEU A 61 -18.02 3.36 13.46
CA LEU A 61 -17.83 2.16 12.65
C LEU A 61 -18.49 0.93 13.31
N ALA A 62 -18.35 0.80 14.62
CA ALA A 62 -19.01 -0.28 15.38
C ALA A 62 -20.55 -0.15 15.35
N ALA A 63 -21.08 1.06 15.52
CA ALA A 63 -22.53 1.33 15.44
C ALA A 63 -23.11 1.05 14.05
N GLU A 64 -22.34 1.30 12.98
CA GLU A 64 -22.73 0.99 11.62
C GLU A 64 -22.48 -0.48 11.24
N GLY A 65 -22.07 -1.32 12.20
CA GLY A 65 -21.95 -2.77 12.03
C GLY A 65 -20.69 -3.22 11.30
N ALA A 66 -19.59 -2.46 11.42
CA ALA A 66 -18.31 -2.89 10.87
C ALA A 66 -17.87 -4.22 11.48
N THR A 67 -17.61 -5.20 10.62
CA THR A 67 -17.22 -6.57 11.05
C THR A 67 -15.71 -6.72 11.22
N ARG A 68 -14.93 -5.82 10.61
CA ARG A 68 -13.48 -5.74 10.71
C ARG A 68 -13.06 -4.28 10.66
N VAL A 69 -12.26 -3.87 11.62
CA VAL A 69 -11.66 -2.53 11.67
C VAL A 69 -10.18 -2.69 11.96
N ASP A 70 -9.36 -2.43 10.97
CA ASP A 70 -7.91 -2.37 11.10
C ASP A 70 -7.49 -0.91 11.14
N SER A 71 -6.61 -0.51 12.05
CA SER A 71 -6.12 0.86 12.16
C SER A 71 -4.67 0.90 12.56
N VAL A 72 -3.90 1.72 11.87
CA VAL A 72 -2.46 1.89 12.10
C VAL A 72 -2.09 3.37 12.18
N PRO A 73 -1.09 3.73 13.00
CA PRO A 73 -0.52 5.07 12.99
C PRO A 73 0.27 5.31 11.70
N VAL A 74 0.29 6.55 11.25
CA VAL A 74 1.06 7.00 10.08
C VAL A 74 1.84 8.24 10.44
N VAL A 75 3.15 8.17 10.32
CA VAL A 75 4.07 9.29 10.50
C VAL A 75 4.64 9.67 9.14
N THR A 76 4.52 10.93 8.78
CA THR A 76 5.12 11.46 7.56
C THR A 76 6.55 11.92 7.85
N ALA A 77 7.51 11.46 7.04
CA ALA A 77 8.91 11.79 7.18
C ALA A 77 9.57 11.96 5.80
N ARG A 78 10.63 12.73 5.74
CA ARG A 78 11.45 12.89 4.54
C ARG A 78 12.74 12.09 4.70
N LEU A 79 13.02 11.20 3.76
CA LEU A 79 14.33 10.54 3.68
C LEU A 79 15.38 11.57 3.24
N THR A 80 16.44 11.74 4.02
CA THR A 80 17.48 12.75 3.78
C THR A 80 18.78 12.14 3.30
N ALA A 81 19.17 10.95 3.85
CA ALA A 81 20.38 10.24 3.42
C ALA A 81 20.20 8.72 3.57
N ILE A 82 21.02 7.98 2.81
CA ILE A 82 21.20 6.53 2.93
C ILE A 82 22.72 6.27 3.05
N ASP A 83 23.13 5.57 4.08
CA ASP A 83 24.54 5.26 4.36
C ASP A 83 25.45 6.51 4.28
N GLY A 84 24.95 7.65 4.77
CA GLY A 84 25.66 8.93 4.78
C GLY A 84 25.68 9.67 3.44
N THR A 85 25.07 9.12 2.39
CA THR A 85 24.94 9.81 1.08
C THR A 85 23.55 10.46 0.99
N ASP A 86 23.53 11.76 0.73
CA ASP A 86 22.26 12.50 0.62
C ASP A 86 21.39 12.03 -0.58
N THR A 87 20.07 12.14 -0.41
CA THR A 87 19.11 11.65 -1.41
C THR A 87 19.18 12.41 -2.73
N ALA A 88 19.59 13.68 -2.75
CA ALA A 88 19.74 14.45 -3.99
C ALA A 88 20.92 13.91 -4.82
N THR A 89 22.04 13.61 -4.17
CA THR A 89 23.19 12.95 -4.80
C THR A 89 22.84 11.56 -5.33
N LEU A 90 22.11 10.75 -4.54
CA LEU A 90 21.63 9.43 -4.97
C LEU A 90 20.69 9.54 -6.17
N ALA A 91 19.77 10.48 -6.15
CA ALA A 91 18.83 10.72 -7.24
C ALA A 91 19.53 11.21 -8.54
N ALA A 92 20.63 11.97 -8.40
CA ALA A 92 21.43 12.41 -9.55
C ALA A 92 22.25 11.26 -10.17
N ARG A 93 22.64 10.27 -9.37
CA ARG A 93 23.40 9.07 -9.79
C ARG A 93 22.54 7.90 -10.20
N ALA A 94 21.22 8.07 -10.24
CA ALA A 94 20.25 7.02 -10.51
C ALA A 94 20.55 6.29 -11.83
N LYS A 95 20.64 4.95 -11.77
CA LYS A 95 20.81 4.05 -12.91
C LYS A 95 19.52 3.24 -13.10
N GLY A 96 19.19 2.92 -14.36
CA GLY A 96 18.00 2.13 -14.69
C GLY A 96 16.79 2.99 -15.01
N ASP A 97 15.75 3.04 -14.15
CA ASP A 97 14.60 3.95 -14.28
C ASP A 97 14.77 5.18 -13.36
N PRO A 98 15.41 6.27 -13.86
CA PRO A 98 15.74 7.42 -13.03
C PRO A 98 14.51 8.14 -12.46
N ARG A 99 13.35 8.04 -13.14
CA ARG A 99 12.11 8.70 -12.69
C ARG A 99 11.56 8.02 -11.46
N ARG A 100 11.49 6.68 -11.48
CA ARG A 100 10.98 5.88 -10.34
C ARG A 100 11.91 5.95 -9.14
N GLN A 101 13.23 5.89 -9.36
CA GLN A 101 14.20 6.00 -8.27
C GLN A 101 14.18 7.39 -7.65
N ARG A 102 14.20 8.44 -8.47
CA ARG A 102 14.10 9.83 -8.00
C ARG A 102 12.81 10.04 -7.19
N TRP A 103 11.68 9.59 -7.71
CA TRP A 103 10.41 9.69 -6.99
C TRP A 103 10.46 8.99 -5.64
N ALA A 104 11.04 7.80 -5.54
CA ALA A 104 11.16 7.06 -4.28
C ALA A 104 12.06 7.77 -3.26
N LEU A 105 13.11 8.47 -3.72
CA LEU A 105 14.05 9.17 -2.85
C LEU A 105 13.57 10.56 -2.41
N THR A 106 12.77 11.27 -3.23
CA THR A 106 12.45 12.69 -3.00
C THR A 106 11.06 12.95 -2.43
N ARG A 107 10.15 11.97 -2.53
CA ARG A 107 8.81 12.11 -1.96
C ARG A 107 8.85 12.01 -0.45
N GLU A 108 7.84 12.55 0.21
CA GLU A 108 7.56 12.23 1.61
C GLU A 108 7.25 10.74 1.76
N GLN A 109 7.85 10.13 2.75
CA GLN A 109 7.62 8.74 3.11
C GLN A 109 6.55 8.66 4.19
N ARG A 110 5.72 7.63 4.10
CA ARG A 110 4.79 7.28 5.17
C ARG A 110 5.36 6.10 5.92
N LEU A 111 5.65 6.31 7.18
CA LEU A 111 6.14 5.31 8.12
C LEU A 111 5.00 4.88 9.02
N THR A 112 5.04 3.63 9.43
CA THR A 112 4.21 3.11 10.53
C THR A 112 5.10 2.37 11.51
N TYR A 113 4.60 2.11 12.70
CA TYR A 113 5.28 1.25 13.67
C TYR A 113 4.34 0.13 14.11
N LEU A 114 4.85 -1.11 14.13
CA LEU A 114 4.06 -2.30 14.42
C LEU A 114 4.93 -3.29 15.20
N ALA A 115 4.39 -3.89 16.26
CA ALA A 115 5.06 -4.95 16.99
C ALA A 115 5.15 -6.25 16.17
N THR A 116 4.14 -6.51 15.34
CA THR A 116 4.06 -7.68 14.45
C THR A 116 3.62 -7.26 13.07
N LEU A 117 4.12 -7.94 12.06
CA LEU A 117 3.71 -7.67 10.67
C LEU A 117 2.29 -8.18 10.39
N PRO A 118 1.57 -7.52 9.49
CA PRO A 118 0.34 -8.06 8.92
C PRO A 118 0.58 -9.41 8.24
N PRO A 119 -0.44 -10.29 8.15
CA PRO A 119 -0.28 -11.65 7.62
C PRO A 119 0.08 -11.73 6.14
N ASP A 120 -0.12 -10.65 5.40
CA ASP A 120 0.25 -10.48 4.00
C ASP A 120 1.69 -9.98 3.81
N ASN A 121 2.45 -9.85 4.90
CA ASN A 121 3.86 -9.49 4.91
C ASN A 121 4.72 -10.68 5.32
N ARG A 122 5.81 -10.92 4.58
CA ARG A 122 6.76 -11.99 4.87
C ARG A 122 8.18 -11.46 4.83
N VAL A 123 8.93 -11.62 5.93
CA VAL A 123 10.38 -11.35 5.96
C VAL A 123 11.07 -12.36 5.06
N VAL A 124 11.90 -11.87 4.14
CA VAL A 124 12.67 -12.67 3.18
C VAL A 124 14.17 -12.54 3.38
N GLU A 125 14.63 -11.52 4.12
CA GLU A 125 16.03 -11.29 4.45
C GLU A 125 16.13 -10.60 5.80
N GLY A 126 17.09 -11.02 6.65
CA GLY A 126 17.26 -10.50 8.00
C GLY A 126 16.20 -10.97 8.98
N ALA A 127 15.99 -10.21 10.03
CA ALA A 127 14.96 -10.44 11.06
C ALA A 127 14.30 -9.12 11.45
N LEU A 128 13.08 -9.20 12.02
CA LEU A 128 12.48 -8.03 12.67
C LEU A 128 13.35 -7.66 13.88
N TRP A 129 13.02 -6.70 14.56
CA TRP A 129 13.60 -6.07 15.75
C TRP A 129 14.67 -6.96 16.46
N SER A 130 15.91 -6.53 16.42
CA SER A 130 17.03 -7.27 16.99
C SER A 130 17.66 -6.59 18.20
N ASP A 131 17.50 -5.28 18.33
CA ASP A 131 18.15 -4.46 19.35
C ASP A 131 17.17 -3.35 19.79
N PRO A 132 16.52 -3.50 20.96
CA PRO A 132 15.57 -2.51 21.45
C PRO A 132 16.21 -1.15 21.83
N SER A 133 17.54 -1.05 21.80
CA SER A 133 18.28 0.21 22.00
C SER A 133 18.54 0.95 20.69
N ALA A 134 18.36 0.28 19.55
CA ALA A 134 18.57 0.84 18.23
C ALA A 134 17.21 1.08 17.54
N ALA A 135 17.04 2.22 16.91
CA ALA A 135 15.87 2.48 16.09
C ALA A 135 15.97 1.64 14.80
N GLU A 136 15.07 0.66 14.64
CA GLU A 136 15.12 -0.33 13.57
C GLU A 136 13.94 -0.19 12.60
N VAL A 137 14.17 -0.57 11.34
CA VAL A 137 13.15 -0.51 10.29
C VAL A 137 13.20 -1.75 9.40
N SER A 138 12.03 -2.28 9.07
CA SER A 138 11.82 -3.29 8.04
C SER A 138 11.37 -2.62 6.75
N LEU A 139 12.01 -2.94 5.63
CA LEU A 139 11.68 -2.39 4.32
C LEU A 139 10.94 -3.40 3.45
N GLU A 140 10.03 -2.91 2.64
CA GLU A 140 9.53 -3.69 1.50
C GLU A 140 10.67 -3.86 0.48
N LYS A 141 10.86 -5.08 -0.02
CA LYS A 141 12.05 -5.49 -0.80
C LYS A 141 12.23 -4.66 -2.08
N GLU A 142 11.19 -4.52 -2.89
CA GLU A 142 11.28 -3.75 -4.13
C GLU A 142 11.54 -2.26 -3.88
N PHE A 143 10.98 -1.73 -2.80
CA PHE A 143 11.25 -0.36 -2.37
C PHE A 143 12.70 -0.21 -1.93
N ALA A 144 13.24 -1.14 -1.14
CA ALA A 144 14.65 -1.14 -0.72
C ALA A 144 15.60 -1.19 -1.92
N GLU A 145 15.35 -2.10 -2.88
CA GLU A 145 16.12 -2.19 -4.13
C GLU A 145 16.06 -0.87 -4.92
N ARG A 146 14.89 -0.25 -4.99
CA ARG A 146 14.67 1.01 -5.72
C ARG A 146 15.45 2.18 -5.12
N ILE A 147 15.55 2.27 -3.80
CA ILE A 147 16.33 3.32 -3.13
C ILE A 147 17.80 2.96 -2.93
N GLY A 148 18.19 1.70 -3.23
CA GLY A 148 19.55 1.20 -3.06
C GLY A 148 19.90 0.83 -1.61
N ALA A 149 18.91 0.59 -0.76
CA ALA A 149 19.11 0.15 0.62
C ALA A 149 19.11 -1.39 0.73
N ARG A 150 19.78 -1.90 1.77
CA ARG A 150 19.91 -3.33 2.09
C ARG A 150 19.87 -3.53 3.60
N VAL A 151 19.80 -4.77 4.05
CA VAL A 151 19.97 -5.08 5.47
C VAL A 151 21.31 -4.53 5.97
N GLY A 152 21.29 -3.83 7.09
CA GLY A 152 22.41 -3.10 7.65
C GLY A 152 22.56 -1.64 7.21
N SER A 153 21.87 -1.20 6.16
CA SER A 153 21.89 0.21 5.74
C SER A 153 21.33 1.13 6.83
N LEU A 154 21.88 2.33 6.91
CA LEU A 154 21.39 3.41 7.77
C LEU A 154 20.59 4.40 6.93
N LEU A 155 19.36 4.64 7.36
CA LEU A 155 18.46 5.60 6.75
C LEU A 155 18.30 6.82 7.65
N ASP A 156 18.65 8.00 7.17
CA ASP A 156 18.44 9.24 7.90
C ASP A 156 17.13 9.88 7.41
N PHE A 157 16.27 10.21 8.35
CA PHE A 157 14.99 10.88 8.11
C PHE A 157 14.94 12.22 8.81
N ASP A 158 14.18 13.14 8.24
CA ASP A 158 13.62 14.29 8.92
C ASP A 158 12.13 14.02 9.19
N VAL A 159 11.77 13.96 10.46
CA VAL A 159 10.40 13.78 10.93
C VAL A 159 9.90 15.12 11.43
N GLN A 160 9.36 15.95 10.54
CA GLN A 160 8.83 17.28 10.85
C GLN A 160 9.83 18.18 11.63
N GLY A 161 11.10 18.19 11.18
CA GLY A 161 12.18 18.96 11.80
C GLY A 161 13.00 18.20 12.83
N VAL A 162 12.62 16.97 13.19
CA VAL A 162 13.37 16.12 14.12
C VAL A 162 14.14 15.06 13.33
N PRO A 163 15.49 15.03 13.45
CA PRO A 163 16.29 14.02 12.78
C PRO A 163 16.09 12.65 13.43
N LEU A 164 15.90 11.64 12.60
CA LEU A 164 15.76 10.25 13.01
C LEU A 164 16.64 9.36 12.13
N ARG A 165 17.46 8.52 12.76
CA ARG A 165 18.27 7.50 12.07
C ARG A 165 17.72 6.14 12.35
N LEU A 166 17.44 5.37 11.28
CA LEU A 166 16.91 4.01 11.35
C LEU A 166 17.89 3.03 10.72
N ARG A 167 18.11 1.89 11.36
CA ARG A 167 18.87 0.77 10.78
C ARG A 167 17.93 -0.22 10.12
N VAL A 168 18.19 -0.56 8.87
CA VAL A 168 17.47 -1.61 8.17
C VAL A 168 17.86 -2.98 8.72
N THR A 169 16.93 -3.69 9.34
CA THR A 169 17.16 -5.01 9.92
C THR A 169 16.57 -6.14 9.11
N SER A 170 15.56 -5.85 8.30
CA SER A 170 14.95 -6.86 7.45
C SER A 170 14.39 -6.30 6.16
N LEU A 171 14.34 -7.17 5.15
CA LEU A 171 13.57 -6.96 3.93
C LEU A 171 12.37 -7.92 3.93
N ARG A 172 11.22 -7.45 3.49
CA ARG A 172 9.98 -8.21 3.42
C ARG A 172 9.29 -8.05 2.08
N THR A 173 8.55 -9.07 1.68
CA THR A 173 7.59 -9.00 0.59
C THR A 173 6.21 -8.68 1.14
N VAL A 174 5.41 -7.98 0.34
CA VAL A 174 4.03 -7.59 0.67
C VAL A 174 3.11 -8.10 -0.43
N ASP A 175 2.04 -8.80 -0.05
CA ASP A 175 0.97 -9.12 -1.00
C ASP A 175 -0.04 -7.97 -1.07
N TRP A 176 0.16 -7.06 -2.02
CA TRP A 176 -0.68 -5.90 -2.22
C TRP A 176 -2.11 -6.22 -2.69
N ARG A 177 -2.37 -7.46 -3.12
CA ARG A 177 -3.70 -7.89 -3.62
C ARG A 177 -4.71 -8.11 -2.50
N THR A 178 -4.27 -8.15 -1.25
CA THR A 178 -5.14 -8.36 -0.09
C THR A 178 -5.99 -7.13 0.26
N PHE A 179 -5.65 -5.96 -0.29
CA PHE A 179 -6.22 -4.66 0.08
C PHE A 179 -6.06 -4.34 1.58
N GLY A 180 -5.16 -5.02 2.28
CA GLY A 180 -4.76 -4.68 3.64
C GLY A 180 -4.00 -3.36 3.72
N ILE A 181 -3.93 -2.79 4.92
CA ILE A 181 -3.11 -1.60 5.17
C ILE A 181 -1.64 -2.02 5.19
N ASN A 182 -0.89 -1.58 4.19
CA ASN A 182 0.52 -1.92 4.02
C ASN A 182 1.39 -0.69 3.78
N PHE A 183 2.65 -0.77 4.20
CA PHE A 183 3.63 0.30 4.10
C PHE A 183 4.94 -0.22 3.50
N PHE A 184 5.70 0.66 2.87
CA PHE A 184 7.06 0.34 2.46
C PHE A 184 8.03 0.28 3.65
N LEU A 185 7.77 1.09 4.69
CA LEU A 185 8.60 1.19 5.88
C LEU A 185 7.76 0.88 7.12
N VAL A 186 8.17 -0.13 7.87
CA VAL A 186 7.61 -0.47 9.18
C VAL A 186 8.73 -0.32 10.20
N VAL A 187 8.53 0.56 11.17
CA VAL A 187 9.51 0.90 12.20
C VAL A 187 9.22 0.11 13.46
N GLU A 188 10.23 -0.14 14.23
CA GLU A 188 10.12 -0.76 15.55
C GLU A 188 9.24 0.06 16.49
N PRO A 189 8.40 -0.58 17.35
CA PRO A 189 7.70 0.12 18.41
C PRO A 189 8.63 0.82 19.38
N GLY A 190 8.22 1.99 19.89
CA GLY A 190 9.00 2.80 20.81
C GLY A 190 9.72 3.99 20.14
N VAL A 191 9.83 3.98 18.82
CA VAL A 191 10.59 4.98 18.06
C VAL A 191 9.72 6.18 17.63
N LEU A 192 8.51 5.92 17.14
CA LEU A 192 7.67 6.94 16.49
C LEU A 192 6.44 7.37 17.30
N GLU A 193 6.16 6.79 18.45
CA GLU A 193 4.95 7.03 19.25
C GLU A 193 4.76 8.48 19.68
N LYS A 194 5.87 9.20 19.83
CA LYS A 194 5.86 10.63 20.22
C LYS A 194 5.84 11.59 19.03
N ALA A 195 6.00 11.06 17.81
CA ALA A 195 5.96 11.88 16.62
C ALA A 195 4.53 12.32 16.31
N PRO A 196 4.33 13.51 15.70
CA PRO A 196 3.05 13.87 15.13
C PRO A 196 2.60 12.82 14.13
N GLN A 197 1.40 12.30 14.32
CA GLN A 197 0.92 11.15 13.57
C GLN A 197 -0.58 11.27 13.26
N LEU A 198 -0.98 10.64 12.18
CA LEU A 198 -2.36 10.44 11.78
C LEU A 198 -2.69 8.95 11.88
N ARG A 199 -3.94 8.60 11.76
CA ARG A 199 -4.36 7.21 11.65
C ARG A 199 -4.91 6.92 10.26
N LEU A 200 -4.49 5.78 9.72
CA LEU A 200 -5.09 5.15 8.56
C LEU A 200 -5.92 3.99 9.08
N ALA A 201 -7.18 3.93 8.68
CA ALA A 201 -8.03 2.82 9.04
C ALA A 201 -8.69 2.19 7.81
N ALA A 202 -8.94 0.89 7.89
CA ALA A 202 -9.71 0.14 6.93
C ALA A 202 -10.83 -0.59 7.66
N ALA A 203 -12.05 -0.49 7.15
CA ALA A 203 -13.21 -1.11 7.75
C ALA A 203 -14.00 -1.90 6.71
N ARG A 204 -14.62 -3.00 7.16
CA ARG A 204 -15.58 -3.73 6.37
C ARG A 204 -16.98 -3.47 6.90
N LEU A 205 -17.77 -2.76 6.13
CA LEU A 205 -19.15 -2.42 6.41
C LEU A 205 -20.12 -3.33 5.64
N PRO A 206 -21.34 -3.55 6.15
CA PRO A 206 -22.43 -4.10 5.37
C PRO A 206 -22.76 -3.20 4.19
N LYS A 207 -23.10 -3.79 3.03
CA LYS A 207 -23.38 -3.03 1.79
C LYS A 207 -24.41 -1.92 1.96
N GLU A 208 -25.41 -2.14 2.81
CA GLU A 208 -26.49 -1.19 3.08
C GLU A 208 -26.05 0.04 3.88
N ARG A 209 -24.83 -0.01 4.46
CA ARG A 209 -24.29 1.02 5.35
C ARG A 209 -23.10 1.78 4.76
N GLU A 210 -22.56 1.33 3.63
CA GLU A 210 -21.37 1.95 2.99
C GLU A 210 -21.56 3.45 2.74
N GLY A 211 -22.74 3.89 2.30
CA GLY A 211 -23.02 5.30 2.02
C GLY A 211 -23.24 6.21 3.24
N ARG A 212 -23.19 5.69 4.48
CA ARG A 212 -23.37 6.50 5.70
C ARG A 212 -22.05 6.92 6.35
N VAL A 213 -20.95 6.34 5.90
CA VAL A 213 -19.61 6.56 6.46
C VAL A 213 -18.74 7.40 5.50
N GLN A 214 -19.32 7.85 4.39
CA GLN A 214 -18.69 8.78 3.44
C GLN A 214 -18.98 10.24 3.89
#